data_f8df1cd14159db46a4e1ec068393dbb3
#
_entry.id   f8df1cd14159db46a4e1ec068393dbb3
#
_cell.length_a   1.000
_cell.length_b   1.000
_cell.length_c   1.000
_cell.angle_alpha   90.00
_cell.angle_beta   90.00
_cell.angle_gamma   90.00
#
_symmetry.space_group_name_H-M   'P 1'
#
loop_
_entity.id
_entity.type
_entity.pdbx_description
1 polymer ?
#
loop_
_entity_poly.entity_id
_entity_poly.type
_entity_poly.pdbx_seq_one_letter_code
_entity_poly.pdbx_strand_id
1 'polypeptide(L)'
;MFVSFLSLLHRGRVCLPSRFWWWLQRFLVREFVVAGVGRVFRGVEYPSRREACQARHREYVRALADGLNFTQAARAVGVSKRTGKVWRNGRTRSSGRCERASIAPQAHWYRLYMKCQPHRVSQRFLSLKERMLIFGWRVEGLSIRDIARQLGRSPSTVSRELRRNGITSTCYNPYIAHMRAGKRLKRPKARKCADPRLWGIIWDKLELRWSPEQICAYLRMRFPHNQSMNPCVETIYQSIFVQAKGALRKEIASLMRQGRARRRPAAYSRGVRPRFKDPMVMISERPASVEDRAFPGHWEGDLIIGAKGQSAVGTLVERSTRYTMLLYLPNGHTAVEVQDAIIDKLADVPHSLRLSLTWDQGSELAQHRKIASELGLDVYFCDPHSPWQRGTNENTNGLLRQYMPKGTDLSLLTEAELDAIADQLNNRPRKTLNWDTPKQRLELLLRA
;
A
#
# COMPACT_ATOMS: atom_id res chain seq x y z
N MET A 1 33.11 -7.06 45.92
CA MET A 1 33.25 -8.11 44.89
C MET A 1 33.33 -7.61 43.46
N PHE A 2 32.70 -6.50 43.09
CA PHE A 2 32.73 -5.96 41.71
C PHE A 2 34.03 -5.23 41.34
N VAL A 3 34.71 -4.60 42.29
CA VAL A 3 35.98 -3.87 42.04
C VAL A 3 37.14 -4.81 41.73
N SER A 4 37.15 -6.03 42.31
CA SER A 4 38.16 -7.05 42.05
C SER A 4 38.02 -7.72 40.68
N PHE A 5 36.83 -7.71 40.07
CA PHE A 5 36.58 -8.30 38.74
C PHE A 5 37.06 -7.40 37.59
N LEU A 6 36.98 -6.09 37.78
CA LEU A 6 37.47 -5.11 36.82
C LEU A 6 39.00 -5.05 36.73
N SER A 7 39.71 -5.35 37.80
CA SER A 7 41.18 -5.40 37.84
C SER A 7 41.75 -6.63 37.10
N LEU A 8 40.99 -7.71 37.01
CA LEU A 8 41.36 -8.94 36.29
C LEU A 8 41.14 -8.83 34.77
N LEU A 9 40.20 -8.00 34.31
CA LEU A 9 39.95 -7.72 32.89
C LEU A 9 41.04 -6.83 32.28
N HIS A 10 41.70 -6.01 33.08
CA HIS A 10 42.78 -5.12 32.61
C HIS A 10 44.11 -5.87 32.36
N ARG A 11 44.25 -7.12 32.82
CA ARG A 11 45.45 -7.95 32.66
C ARG A 11 45.41 -8.98 31.53
N GLY A 12 44.45 -8.88 30.59
CA GLY A 12 44.51 -9.58 29.30
C GLY A 12 44.48 -11.12 29.33
N ARG A 13 43.90 -11.77 30.35
CA ARG A 13 43.95 -13.23 30.52
C ARG A 13 42.64 -14.00 30.33
N VAL A 14 41.58 -13.37 29.79
CA VAL A 14 40.34 -14.10 29.49
C VAL A 14 39.76 -13.64 28.15
N CYS A 15 39.85 -14.51 27.15
CA CYS A 15 39.23 -14.32 25.85
C CYS A 15 37.76 -14.75 25.96
N LEU A 16 36.85 -13.80 26.06
CA LEU A 16 35.39 -14.03 26.02
C LEU A 16 34.85 -13.89 24.63
N PRO A 17 33.84 -14.70 24.18
CA PRO A 17 33.26 -14.63 22.86
C PRO A 17 32.64 -13.26 22.60
N SER A 18 32.69 -12.76 21.35
CA SER A 18 32.23 -11.43 20.93
C SER A 18 30.76 -11.13 21.29
N ARG A 19 29.91 -12.15 21.42
CA ARG A 19 28.53 -12.04 21.89
C ARG A 19 28.39 -11.64 23.35
N PHE A 20 29.36 -11.94 24.20
CA PHE A 20 29.34 -11.60 25.62
C PHE A 20 29.70 -10.12 25.85
N TRP A 21 30.62 -9.56 25.05
CA TRP A 21 30.95 -8.14 25.02
C TRP A 21 29.76 -7.28 24.60
N TRP A 22 29.01 -7.74 23.61
CA TRP A 22 27.82 -7.03 23.13
C TRP A 22 26.68 -7.06 24.15
N TRP A 23 26.55 -8.17 24.92
CA TRP A 23 25.57 -8.30 26.02
C TRP A 23 25.98 -7.47 27.23
N LEU A 24 27.27 -7.47 27.60
CA LEU A 24 27.82 -6.67 28.73
C LEU A 24 27.69 -5.16 28.44
N GLN A 25 28.01 -4.72 27.24
CA GLN A 25 27.80 -3.32 26.81
C GLN A 25 26.33 -2.92 26.87
N ARG A 26 25.41 -3.82 26.47
CA ARG A 26 23.97 -3.56 26.49
C ARG A 26 23.40 -3.59 27.93
N PHE A 27 23.99 -4.37 28.83
CA PHE A 27 23.59 -4.45 30.22
C PHE A 27 24.15 -3.26 31.03
N LEU A 28 25.41 -2.92 30.88
CA LEU A 28 26.02 -1.76 31.50
C LEU A 28 25.41 -0.44 31.02
N VAL A 29 25.13 -0.29 29.72
CA VAL A 29 24.43 0.88 29.17
C VAL A 29 22.98 0.94 29.67
N ARG A 30 22.33 -0.20 29.93
CA ARG A 30 20.95 -0.22 30.43
C ARG A 30 20.87 0.10 31.93
N GLU A 31 21.83 -0.37 32.74
CA GLU A 31 21.89 -0.03 34.17
C GLU A 31 22.38 1.42 34.40
N PHE A 32 23.37 1.89 33.65
CA PHE A 32 23.80 3.29 33.74
C PHE A 32 22.76 4.28 33.20
N VAL A 33 21.98 3.92 32.20
CA VAL A 33 20.87 4.76 31.70
C VAL A 33 19.65 4.74 32.65
N VAL A 34 19.44 3.65 33.38
CA VAL A 34 18.35 3.54 34.37
C VAL A 34 18.76 4.14 35.73
N ALA A 35 20.03 4.00 36.15
CA ALA A 35 20.54 4.63 37.36
C ALA A 35 20.82 6.14 37.21
N GLY A 36 21.10 6.62 35.99
CA GLY A 36 21.44 8.02 35.69
C GLY A 36 20.26 8.99 35.51
N VAL A 37 18.98 8.55 35.63
CA VAL A 37 17.83 9.44 35.79
C VAL A 37 17.73 9.99 37.22
N GLY A 38 18.90 10.04 37.88
CA GLY A 38 19.12 10.58 39.18
C GLY A 38 19.01 12.09 39.22
N ARG A 39 19.45 12.64 40.28
CA ARG A 39 19.43 14.05 40.63
C ARG A 39 20.48 14.88 39.87
N VAL A 40 21.30 14.28 39.01
CA VAL A 40 22.38 14.95 38.29
C VAL A 40 21.98 15.25 36.83
N PHE A 41 22.20 16.50 36.41
CA PHE A 41 22.06 16.92 35.04
C PHE A 41 23.15 17.90 34.65
N ARG A 42 23.92 17.64 33.58
CA ARG A 42 25.10 18.39 33.15
C ARG A 42 26.11 18.69 34.24
N GLY A 43 26.39 17.67 35.06
CA GLY A 43 27.35 17.79 36.18
C GLY A 43 26.83 18.51 37.42
N VAL A 44 25.61 19.03 37.41
CA VAL A 44 24.98 19.69 38.56
C VAL A 44 24.07 18.70 39.27
N GLU A 45 24.28 18.50 40.58
CA GLU A 45 23.42 17.70 41.45
C GLU A 45 22.26 18.56 41.97
N TYR A 46 21.03 18.06 41.82
CA TYR A 46 19.80 18.73 42.25
C TYR A 46 19.24 18.07 43.51
N PRO A 47 18.61 18.84 44.40
CA PRO A 47 18.06 18.32 45.69
C PRO A 47 17.00 17.25 45.47
N SER A 48 16.28 17.29 44.34
CA SER A 48 15.24 16.30 44.02
C SER A 48 15.24 15.90 42.56
N ARG A 49 14.73 14.69 42.26
CA ARG A 49 14.43 14.22 40.89
C ARG A 49 13.53 15.16 40.14
N ARG A 50 12.60 15.83 40.82
CA ARG A 50 11.66 16.77 40.27
C ARG A 50 12.38 18.00 39.72
N GLU A 51 13.33 18.54 40.45
CA GLU A 51 14.12 19.71 40.05
C GLU A 51 15.06 19.41 38.90
N ALA A 52 15.75 18.27 38.95
CA ALA A 52 16.57 17.78 37.83
C ALA A 52 15.71 17.61 36.54
N CYS A 53 14.49 17.11 36.67
CA CYS A 53 13.55 17.00 35.54
C CYS A 53 13.10 18.37 35.05
N GLN A 54 12.89 19.35 35.94
CA GLN A 54 12.54 20.72 35.56
C GLN A 54 13.72 21.42 34.86
N ALA A 55 14.94 21.17 35.28
CA ALA A 55 16.14 21.70 34.62
C ALA A 55 16.28 21.13 33.22
N ARG A 56 16.12 19.82 33.04
CA ARG A 56 16.09 19.18 31.71
C ARG A 56 14.97 19.72 30.83
N HIS A 57 13.80 19.96 31.41
CA HIS A 57 12.67 20.53 30.68
C HIS A 57 12.93 21.97 30.22
N ARG A 58 13.53 22.81 31.06
CA ARG A 58 13.94 24.18 30.67
C ARG A 58 14.93 24.18 29.50
N GLU A 59 15.93 23.31 29.56
CA GLU A 59 16.91 23.17 28.50
C GLU A 59 16.32 22.58 27.21
N TYR A 60 15.36 21.64 27.35
CA TYR A 60 14.60 21.13 26.21
C TYR A 60 13.80 22.23 25.49
N VAL A 61 13.18 23.15 26.26
CA VAL A 61 12.46 24.29 25.70
C VAL A 61 13.41 25.23 24.96
N ARG A 62 14.61 25.49 25.53
CA ARG A 62 15.65 26.27 24.91
C ARG A 62 16.12 25.64 23.59
N ALA A 63 16.43 24.35 23.60
CA ALA A 63 16.81 23.61 22.40
C ALA A 63 15.76 23.63 21.28
N LEU A 64 14.47 23.66 21.64
CA LEU A 64 13.38 23.85 20.67
C LEU A 64 13.32 25.29 20.11
N ALA A 65 13.63 26.29 20.95
CA ALA A 65 13.71 27.69 20.53
C ALA A 65 14.89 27.92 19.59
N ASP A 66 16.00 27.23 19.80
CA ASP A 66 17.20 27.24 18.93
C ASP A 66 17.00 26.45 17.62
N GLY A 67 15.77 25.96 17.34
CA GLY A 67 15.42 25.35 16.07
C GLY A 67 15.58 23.83 15.98
N LEU A 68 16.03 23.14 17.06
CA LEU A 68 16.13 21.70 17.06
C LEU A 68 14.72 21.06 17.00
N ASN A 69 14.61 19.95 16.28
CA ASN A 69 13.36 19.19 16.31
C ASN A 69 13.20 18.45 17.66
N PHE A 70 11.97 18.03 17.99
CA PHE A 70 11.65 17.42 19.28
C PHE A 70 12.45 16.16 19.61
N THR A 71 12.93 15.43 18.59
CA THR A 71 13.77 14.22 18.78
C THR A 71 15.21 14.60 19.09
N GLN A 72 15.73 15.61 18.41
CA GLN A 72 17.07 16.17 18.66
C GLN A 72 17.14 16.82 20.04
N ALA A 73 16.15 17.66 20.36
CA ALA A 73 16.05 18.30 21.67
C ALA A 73 15.93 17.28 22.81
N ALA A 74 15.13 16.21 22.64
CA ALA A 74 15.03 15.14 23.64
C ALA A 74 16.36 14.42 23.86
N ARG A 75 17.09 14.14 22.77
CA ARG A 75 18.42 13.53 22.83
C ARG A 75 19.44 14.45 23.52
N ALA A 76 19.43 15.75 23.20
CA ALA A 76 20.35 16.72 23.79
C ALA A 76 20.23 16.83 25.32
N VAL A 77 19.04 16.62 25.87
CA VAL A 77 18.80 16.66 27.33
C VAL A 77 18.72 15.27 27.98
N GLY A 78 19.05 14.21 27.26
CA GLY A 78 19.09 12.84 27.80
C GLY A 78 17.73 12.25 28.18
N VAL A 79 16.64 12.62 27.48
CA VAL A 79 15.30 12.05 27.72
C VAL A 79 14.82 11.24 26.52
N SER A 80 13.87 10.33 26.75
CA SER A 80 13.30 9.52 25.70
C SER A 80 12.53 10.36 24.68
N LYS A 81 12.49 9.91 23.44
CA LYS A 81 11.66 10.53 22.38
C LYS A 81 10.20 10.66 22.81
N ARG A 82 9.67 9.68 23.55
CA ARG A 82 8.30 9.70 24.11
C ARG A 82 8.12 10.84 25.09
N THR A 83 9.09 11.03 26.01
CA THR A 83 9.09 12.14 26.98
C THR A 83 9.15 13.50 26.27
N GLY A 84 10.06 13.64 25.30
CA GLY A 84 10.14 14.86 24.50
C GLY A 84 8.86 15.19 23.77
N LYS A 85 8.18 14.19 23.20
CA LYS A 85 6.88 14.36 22.56
C LYS A 85 5.80 14.81 23.55
N VAL A 86 5.76 14.23 24.76
CA VAL A 86 4.82 14.62 25.82
C VAL A 86 5.11 16.04 26.31
N TRP A 87 6.37 16.40 26.49
CA TRP A 87 6.75 17.75 26.88
C TRP A 87 6.34 18.81 25.86
N ARG A 88 6.51 18.49 24.57
CA ARG A 88 6.13 19.40 23.50
C ARG A 88 4.62 19.56 23.34
N ASN A 89 3.89 18.47 23.34
CA ASN A 89 2.46 18.45 22.98
C ASN A 89 1.54 18.60 24.20
N GLY A 90 2.07 18.52 25.43
CA GLY A 90 1.29 18.40 26.63
C GLY A 90 0.74 16.99 26.84
N ARG A 91 0.03 16.78 27.94
CA ARG A 91 -0.65 15.55 28.26
C ARG A 91 -2.02 15.87 28.88
N THR A 92 -3.05 15.27 28.29
CA THR A 92 -4.42 15.33 28.81
C THR A 92 -4.79 13.94 29.34
N ARG A 93 -5.41 13.86 30.52
CA ARG A 93 -5.96 12.62 31.07
C ARG A 93 -7.20 12.20 30.31
N SER A 94 -7.57 10.92 30.41
CA SER A 94 -8.82 10.39 29.85
C SER A 94 -10.08 11.12 30.37
N SER A 95 -9.99 11.74 31.53
CA SER A 95 -11.02 12.60 32.12
C SER A 95 -11.14 14.00 31.50
N GLY A 96 -10.39 14.32 30.43
CA GLY A 96 -10.37 15.63 29.78
C GLY A 96 -9.56 16.70 30.52
N ARG A 97 -9.06 16.45 31.74
CA ARG A 97 -8.23 17.42 32.48
C ARG A 97 -6.82 17.48 31.88
N CYS A 98 -6.33 18.70 31.63
CA CYS A 98 -4.95 18.93 31.22
C CYS A 98 -4.00 18.62 32.39
N GLU A 99 -3.18 17.59 32.26
CA GLU A 99 -2.17 17.20 33.25
C GLU A 99 -0.87 18.02 33.08
N ARG A 100 -0.57 18.42 31.87
CA ARG A 100 0.57 19.26 31.53
C ARG A 100 0.25 20.06 30.27
N ALA A 101 0.39 21.38 30.35
CA ALA A 101 0.23 22.24 29.19
C ALA A 101 1.28 21.96 28.11
N SER A 102 0.91 22.10 26.87
CA SER A 102 1.87 22.05 25.76
C SER A 102 2.86 23.20 25.85
N ILE A 103 4.14 22.93 25.49
CA ILE A 103 5.12 24.00 25.37
C ILE A 103 4.69 24.91 24.23
N ALA A 104 4.46 26.08 24.64
CA ALA A 104 3.91 27.27 24.01
C ALA A 104 3.66 27.33 22.49
N PRO A 105 2.66 28.09 22.16
CA PRO A 105 2.13 28.29 20.81
C PRO A 105 3.14 28.77 19.76
N GLN A 106 4.23 29.42 20.12
CA GLN A 106 5.10 30.09 19.16
C GLN A 106 5.74 29.17 18.12
N ALA A 107 6.34 28.05 18.52
CA ALA A 107 6.90 27.09 17.56
C ALA A 107 5.81 26.33 16.77
N HIS A 108 4.65 26.11 17.39
CA HIS A 108 3.49 25.50 16.73
C HIS A 108 2.87 26.47 15.72
N TRP A 109 2.74 27.75 16.09
CA TRP A 109 2.23 28.82 15.23
C TRP A 109 3.13 29.09 14.02
N TYR A 110 4.45 29.08 14.19
CA TYR A 110 5.40 29.24 13.10
C TYR A 110 5.31 28.07 12.09
N ARG A 111 5.17 26.83 12.55
CA ARG A 111 4.95 25.67 11.67
C ARG A 111 3.59 25.72 10.97
N LEU A 112 2.54 26.15 11.65
CA LEU A 112 1.24 26.37 11.03
C LEU A 112 1.30 27.50 10.03
N TYR A 113 2.03 28.56 10.32
CA TYR A 113 2.30 29.67 9.42
C TYR A 113 3.02 29.20 8.15
N MET A 114 4.11 28.43 8.29
CA MET A 114 4.86 27.88 7.15
C MET A 114 4.06 26.88 6.31
N LYS A 115 3.17 26.10 6.94
CA LYS A 115 2.26 25.19 6.22
C LYS A 115 1.05 25.89 5.59
N CYS A 116 0.71 27.06 6.05
CA CYS A 116 -0.48 27.82 5.64
C CYS A 116 -0.16 29.01 4.77
N GLN A 117 1.06 29.10 4.21
CA GLN A 117 1.30 30.08 3.15
C GLN A 117 0.39 29.74 1.96
N PRO A 118 -0.70 30.47 1.72
CA PRO A 118 -1.55 30.20 0.59
C PRO A 118 -0.78 30.59 -0.66
N HIS A 119 -0.64 29.65 -1.58
CA HIS A 119 -0.25 29.95 -2.94
C HIS A 119 -1.16 31.07 -3.47
N ARG A 120 -0.61 32.25 -3.71
CA ARG A 120 -1.24 33.46 -4.28
C ARG A 120 -2.71 33.63 -3.88
N VAL A 121 -2.94 34.33 -2.78
CA VAL A 121 -4.28 34.81 -2.45
C VAL A 121 -4.63 35.90 -3.45
N SER A 122 -5.75 35.73 -4.18
CA SER A 122 -6.25 36.78 -5.07
C SER A 122 -6.41 38.08 -4.28
N GLN A 123 -6.08 39.20 -4.89
CA GLN A 123 -6.21 40.55 -4.31
C GLN A 123 -7.63 40.87 -3.81
N ARG A 124 -8.62 40.11 -4.26
CA ARG A 124 -10.01 40.19 -3.78
C ARG A 124 -10.15 39.85 -2.30
N PHE A 125 -9.26 39.03 -1.73
CA PHE A 125 -9.32 38.58 -0.33
C PHE A 125 -8.25 39.26 0.51
N LEU A 126 -8.52 39.41 1.82
CA LEU A 126 -7.54 39.95 2.75
C LEU A 126 -6.31 39.03 2.83
N SER A 127 -5.13 39.60 2.64
CA SER A 127 -3.85 38.94 2.84
C SER A 127 -3.53 38.82 4.34
N LEU A 128 -2.49 38.03 4.67
CA LEU A 128 -2.03 37.97 6.06
C LEU A 128 -1.49 39.32 6.52
N LYS A 129 -0.79 40.05 5.64
CA LYS A 129 -0.26 41.39 5.97
C LYS A 129 -1.38 42.38 6.35
N GLU A 130 -2.47 42.39 5.57
CA GLU A 130 -3.63 43.24 5.88
C GLU A 130 -4.29 42.85 7.21
N ARG A 131 -4.37 41.52 7.52
CA ARG A 131 -4.88 41.05 8.81
C ARG A 131 -4.00 41.45 10.00
N MET A 132 -2.69 41.46 9.81
CA MET A 132 -1.75 41.96 10.83
C MET A 132 -1.91 43.47 11.07
N LEU A 133 -2.10 44.25 10.02
CA LEU A 133 -2.39 45.68 10.14
C LEU A 133 -3.73 45.94 10.85
N ILE A 134 -4.78 45.16 10.49
CA ILE A 134 -6.06 45.27 11.20
C ILE A 134 -5.87 44.99 12.70
N PHE A 135 -5.07 44.00 13.07
CA PHE A 135 -4.79 43.67 14.47
C PHE A 135 -4.06 44.83 15.18
N GLY A 136 -2.96 45.32 14.58
CA GLY A 136 -2.17 46.43 15.15
C GLY A 136 -3.02 47.69 15.39
N TRP A 137 -3.71 48.13 14.36
CA TRP A 137 -4.54 49.34 14.46
C TRP A 137 -5.76 49.17 15.39
N ARG A 138 -6.27 47.95 15.56
CA ARG A 138 -7.29 47.68 16.59
C ARG A 138 -6.74 47.76 18.01
N VAL A 139 -5.50 47.34 18.23
CA VAL A 139 -4.80 47.49 19.52
C VAL A 139 -4.54 48.98 19.82
N GLU A 140 -4.22 49.78 18.78
CA GLU A 140 -4.08 51.23 18.87
C GLU A 140 -5.40 51.99 19.04
N GLY A 141 -6.55 51.30 19.01
CA GLY A 141 -7.86 51.88 19.23
C GLY A 141 -8.54 52.51 18.02
N LEU A 142 -8.01 52.33 16.80
CA LEU A 142 -8.60 52.90 15.57
C LEU A 142 -9.99 52.31 15.31
N SER A 143 -10.87 53.15 14.75
CA SER A 143 -12.21 52.73 14.34
C SER A 143 -12.16 51.84 13.10
N ILE A 144 -13.21 51.01 12.92
CA ILE A 144 -13.33 50.14 11.73
C ILE A 144 -13.31 50.93 10.42
N ARG A 145 -13.84 52.15 10.43
CA ARG A 145 -13.84 53.05 9.26
C ARG A 145 -12.46 53.56 8.92
N ASP A 146 -11.68 53.95 9.95
CA ASP A 146 -10.31 54.43 9.74
C ASP A 146 -9.37 53.31 9.30
N ILE A 147 -9.49 52.11 9.90
CA ILE A 147 -8.76 50.92 9.46
C ILE A 147 -9.08 50.61 7.99
N ALA A 148 -10.35 50.66 7.61
CA ALA A 148 -10.76 50.40 6.25
C ALA A 148 -10.21 51.41 5.24
N ARG A 149 -10.18 52.70 5.65
CA ARG A 149 -9.59 53.80 4.85
C ARG A 149 -8.10 53.60 4.64
N GLN A 150 -7.34 53.26 5.70
CA GLN A 150 -5.90 53.02 5.62
C GLN A 150 -5.54 51.79 4.80
N LEU A 151 -6.41 50.74 4.83
CA LEU A 151 -6.23 49.53 4.03
C LEU A 151 -6.66 49.66 2.55
N GLY A 152 -7.36 50.75 2.18
CA GLY A 152 -8.00 50.85 0.87
C GLY A 152 -9.10 49.76 0.67
N ARG A 153 -9.79 49.35 1.73
CA ARG A 153 -10.84 48.33 1.72
C ARG A 153 -12.17 48.91 2.21
N SER A 154 -13.30 48.25 1.84
CA SER A 154 -14.59 48.68 2.37
C SER A 154 -14.70 48.43 3.87
N PRO A 155 -15.36 49.30 4.66
CA PRO A 155 -15.62 49.10 6.09
C PRO A 155 -16.34 47.80 6.38
N SER A 156 -17.22 47.37 5.50
CA SER A 156 -17.95 46.09 5.61
C SER A 156 -17.03 44.87 5.52
N THR A 157 -15.90 44.96 4.81
CA THR A 157 -14.90 43.90 4.73
C THR A 157 -14.17 43.74 6.07
N VAL A 158 -13.73 44.81 6.67
CA VAL A 158 -13.07 44.80 7.98
C VAL A 158 -14.03 44.37 9.08
N SER A 159 -15.25 44.87 9.08
CA SER A 159 -16.29 44.49 10.03
C SER A 159 -16.62 42.99 9.95
N ARG A 160 -16.80 42.47 8.73
CA ARG A 160 -17.06 40.99 8.51
C ARG A 160 -15.87 40.15 8.94
N GLU A 161 -14.64 40.59 8.69
CA GLU A 161 -13.45 39.87 9.12
C GLU A 161 -13.34 39.77 10.64
N LEU A 162 -13.53 40.89 11.35
CA LEU A 162 -13.54 40.94 12.81
C LEU A 162 -14.70 40.10 13.42
N ARG A 163 -15.91 40.25 12.89
CA ARG A 163 -17.07 39.47 13.36
C ARG A 163 -16.90 37.97 13.17
N ARG A 164 -16.27 37.53 12.08
CA ARG A 164 -16.09 36.10 11.78
C ARG A 164 -14.96 35.46 12.58
N ASN A 165 -13.98 36.21 12.99
CA ASN A 165 -12.73 35.67 13.53
C ASN A 165 -12.38 36.19 14.93
N GLY A 166 -13.08 37.23 15.44
CA GLY A 166 -12.96 37.72 16.81
C GLY A 166 -14.00 37.03 17.72
N ILE A 167 -13.58 36.59 18.89
CA ILE A 167 -14.48 36.07 19.94
C ILE A 167 -14.97 37.25 20.80
N THR A 168 -14.11 38.27 20.96
CA THR A 168 -14.40 39.56 21.59
C THR A 168 -13.63 40.65 20.82
N SER A 169 -13.92 41.93 21.06
CA SER A 169 -13.23 43.04 20.41
C SER A 169 -11.72 43.04 20.63
N THR A 170 -11.23 42.36 21.67
CA THR A 170 -9.82 42.26 22.08
C THR A 170 -9.14 40.95 21.67
N CYS A 171 -9.86 39.95 21.17
CA CYS A 171 -9.33 38.60 20.88
C CYS A 171 -9.31 38.25 19.39
N TYR A 172 -8.94 39.21 18.52
CA TYR A 172 -8.71 38.93 17.11
C TYR A 172 -7.25 38.46 16.89
N ASN A 173 -7.09 37.23 16.33
CA ASN A 173 -5.77 36.73 15.97
C ASN A 173 -5.64 36.62 14.44
N PRO A 174 -4.74 37.38 13.80
CA PRO A 174 -4.61 37.49 12.36
C PRO A 174 -4.20 36.16 11.70
N TYR A 175 -3.38 35.35 12.38
CA TYR A 175 -2.94 34.04 11.87
C TYR A 175 -4.09 33.02 11.85
N ILE A 176 -4.86 32.94 12.92
CA ILE A 176 -6.04 32.06 12.99
C ILE A 176 -7.07 32.48 11.95
N ALA A 177 -7.31 33.78 11.82
CA ALA A 177 -8.21 34.35 10.83
C ALA A 177 -7.79 33.97 9.40
N HIS A 178 -6.50 34.08 9.10
CA HIS A 178 -5.94 33.73 7.81
C HIS A 178 -6.06 32.23 7.51
N MET A 179 -5.75 31.36 8.47
CA MET A 179 -5.96 29.92 8.35
C MET A 179 -7.43 29.54 8.10
N ARG A 180 -8.34 30.14 8.86
CA ARG A 180 -9.79 29.93 8.68
C ARG A 180 -10.28 30.41 7.33
N ALA A 181 -9.74 31.54 6.83
CA ALA A 181 -10.03 32.03 5.50
C ALA A 181 -9.54 31.06 4.41
N GLY A 182 -8.31 30.53 4.52
CA GLY A 182 -7.78 29.54 3.60
C GLY A 182 -8.60 28.24 3.57
N LYS A 183 -9.09 27.76 4.73
CA LYS A 183 -10.01 26.61 4.78
C LYS A 183 -11.35 26.90 4.09
N ARG A 184 -11.89 28.11 4.23
CA ARG A 184 -13.16 28.52 3.57
C ARG A 184 -13.02 28.68 2.05
N LEU A 185 -11.83 29.05 1.55
CA LEU A 185 -11.55 29.14 0.13
C LEU A 185 -11.49 27.79 -0.57
N LYS A 186 -11.18 26.73 0.18
CA LYS A 186 -11.25 25.35 -0.32
C LYS A 186 -12.72 24.97 -0.48
N ARG A 187 -13.28 25.21 -1.67
CA ARG A 187 -14.60 24.68 -2.01
C ARG A 187 -14.51 23.15 -1.99
N PRO A 188 -15.32 22.45 -1.20
CA PRO A 188 -15.40 21.01 -1.30
C PRO A 188 -15.87 20.68 -2.72
N LYS A 189 -15.01 20.03 -3.53
CA LYS A 189 -15.44 19.49 -4.82
C LYS A 189 -16.46 18.38 -4.53
N ALA A 190 -17.55 18.37 -5.28
CA ALA A 190 -18.50 17.26 -5.25
C ALA A 190 -17.70 15.96 -5.49
N ARG A 191 -17.96 14.95 -4.66
CA ARG A 191 -17.30 13.65 -4.81
C ARG A 191 -17.88 12.98 -6.05
N LYS A 192 -17.04 12.67 -7.05
CA LYS A 192 -17.48 12.02 -8.30
C LYS A 192 -18.27 10.73 -8.02
N CYS A 193 -17.78 9.89 -7.13
CA CYS A 193 -18.45 8.64 -6.74
C CYS A 193 -19.72 8.83 -5.88
N ALA A 194 -20.19 10.06 -5.65
CA ALA A 194 -21.52 10.32 -5.10
C ALA A 194 -22.61 10.28 -6.18
N ASP A 195 -22.24 10.30 -7.44
CA ASP A 195 -23.17 10.06 -8.57
C ASP A 195 -23.61 8.58 -8.54
N PRO A 196 -24.92 8.29 -8.37
CA PRO A 196 -25.42 6.92 -8.29
C PRO A 196 -25.15 6.10 -9.58
N ARG A 197 -25.15 6.75 -10.75
CA ARG A 197 -24.87 6.08 -12.03
C ARG A 197 -23.43 5.61 -12.11
N LEU A 198 -22.50 6.51 -11.79
CA LEU A 198 -21.08 6.15 -11.75
C LEU A 198 -20.80 5.08 -10.70
N TRP A 199 -21.41 5.22 -9.51
CA TRP A 199 -21.21 4.27 -8.43
C TRP A 199 -21.77 2.89 -8.78
N GLY A 200 -22.94 2.80 -9.41
CA GLY A 200 -23.50 1.53 -9.88
C GLY A 200 -22.54 0.79 -10.81
N ILE A 201 -22.01 1.48 -11.84
CA ILE A 201 -21.04 0.87 -12.76
C ILE A 201 -19.77 0.42 -12.02
N ILE A 202 -19.27 1.22 -11.08
CA ILE A 202 -18.09 0.86 -10.28
C ILE A 202 -18.39 -0.38 -9.45
N TRP A 203 -19.56 -0.43 -8.82
CA TRP A 203 -19.99 -1.54 -7.98
C TRP A 203 -20.09 -2.85 -8.76
N ASP A 204 -20.80 -2.87 -9.89
CA ASP A 204 -20.93 -4.03 -10.78
C ASP A 204 -19.56 -4.61 -11.17
N LYS A 205 -18.58 -3.71 -11.47
CA LYS A 205 -17.23 -4.16 -11.84
C LYS A 205 -16.42 -4.64 -10.64
N LEU A 206 -16.66 -4.09 -9.43
CA LEU A 206 -16.04 -4.59 -8.20
C LEU A 206 -16.58 -5.99 -7.85
N GLU A 207 -17.86 -6.25 -8.03
CA GLU A 207 -18.45 -7.60 -7.86
C GLU A 207 -17.81 -8.62 -8.80
N LEU A 208 -17.52 -8.21 -10.04
CA LEU A 208 -16.73 -9.01 -11.00
C LEU A 208 -15.23 -9.04 -10.66
N ARG A 209 -14.84 -8.59 -9.45
CA ARG A 209 -13.49 -8.59 -8.91
C ARG A 209 -12.47 -7.78 -9.73
N TRP A 210 -12.93 -6.77 -10.45
CA TRP A 210 -12.02 -5.86 -11.16
C TRP A 210 -11.28 -4.95 -10.18
N SER A 211 -10.03 -4.65 -10.50
CA SER A 211 -9.27 -3.68 -9.72
C SER A 211 -9.74 -2.24 -10.04
N PRO A 212 -9.61 -1.29 -9.10
CA PRO A 212 -9.91 0.12 -9.36
C PRO A 212 -9.18 0.70 -10.58
N GLU A 213 -7.98 0.20 -10.91
CA GLU A 213 -7.23 0.60 -12.11
C GLU A 213 -7.92 0.12 -13.39
N GLN A 214 -8.40 -1.12 -13.42
CA GLN A 214 -9.16 -1.69 -14.53
C GLN A 214 -10.48 -0.94 -14.75
N ILE A 215 -11.17 -0.62 -13.66
CA ILE A 215 -12.43 0.15 -13.71
C ILE A 215 -12.20 1.54 -14.28
N CYS A 216 -11.13 2.23 -13.86
CA CYS A 216 -10.80 3.54 -14.40
C CYS A 216 -10.46 3.49 -15.89
N ALA A 217 -9.76 2.45 -16.35
CA ALA A 217 -9.45 2.27 -17.76
C ALA A 217 -10.72 2.02 -18.58
N TYR A 218 -11.58 1.13 -18.12
CA TYR A 218 -12.88 0.86 -18.73
C TYR A 218 -13.75 2.12 -18.85
N LEU A 219 -13.86 2.91 -17.77
CA LEU A 219 -14.64 4.13 -17.76
C LEU A 219 -14.10 5.18 -18.74
N ARG A 220 -12.78 5.29 -18.88
CA ARG A 220 -12.17 6.19 -19.88
C ARG A 220 -12.51 5.80 -21.32
N MET A 221 -12.49 4.50 -21.62
CA MET A 221 -12.87 4.00 -22.94
C MET A 221 -14.36 4.19 -23.20
N ARG A 222 -15.20 3.93 -22.21
CA ARG A 222 -16.66 3.99 -22.33
C ARG A 222 -17.19 5.42 -22.37
N PHE A 223 -16.56 6.35 -21.66
CA PHE A 223 -16.97 7.75 -21.51
C PHE A 223 -15.82 8.74 -21.78
N PRO A 224 -15.20 8.74 -22.97
CA PRO A 224 -13.98 9.51 -23.26
C PRO A 224 -14.17 11.02 -23.06
N HIS A 225 -15.35 11.55 -23.41
CA HIS A 225 -15.64 12.98 -23.34
C HIS A 225 -16.34 13.43 -22.06
N ASN A 226 -16.66 12.51 -21.14
CA ASN A 226 -17.37 12.83 -19.91
C ASN A 226 -16.45 12.75 -18.67
N GLN A 227 -15.86 13.89 -18.30
CA GLN A 227 -14.95 13.96 -17.14
C GLN A 227 -15.62 13.60 -15.80
N SER A 228 -16.95 13.75 -15.66
CA SER A 228 -17.66 13.39 -14.43
C SER A 228 -17.68 11.88 -14.23
N MET A 229 -17.75 11.11 -15.32
CA MET A 229 -17.72 9.64 -15.31
C MET A 229 -16.31 9.04 -15.25
N ASN A 230 -15.26 9.88 -15.26
CA ASN A 230 -13.87 9.44 -15.23
C ASN A 230 -13.21 9.76 -13.88
N PRO A 231 -13.40 8.94 -12.83
CA PRO A 231 -12.69 9.07 -11.57
C PRO A 231 -11.22 8.68 -11.73
N CYS A 232 -10.36 9.15 -10.82
CA CYS A 232 -9.03 8.57 -10.69
C CYS A 232 -9.07 7.35 -9.73
N VAL A 233 -8.07 6.50 -9.82
CA VAL A 233 -7.94 5.27 -9.03
C VAL A 233 -8.07 5.56 -7.53
N GLU A 234 -7.39 6.61 -7.06
CA GLU A 234 -7.46 7.04 -5.66
C GLU A 234 -8.87 7.48 -5.23
N THR A 235 -9.66 8.07 -6.14
CA THR A 235 -11.05 8.45 -5.85
C THR A 235 -11.91 7.21 -5.57
N ILE A 236 -11.71 6.13 -6.34
CA ILE A 236 -12.41 4.86 -6.13
C ILE A 236 -11.98 4.26 -4.79
N TYR A 237 -10.66 4.17 -4.51
CA TYR A 237 -10.16 3.68 -3.23
C TYR A 237 -10.71 4.48 -2.04
N GLN A 238 -10.70 5.80 -2.10
CA GLN A 238 -11.24 6.63 -1.03
C GLN A 238 -12.74 6.42 -0.84
N SER A 239 -13.51 6.23 -1.92
CA SER A 239 -14.93 5.94 -1.82
C SER A 239 -15.19 4.60 -1.15
N ILE A 240 -14.42 3.58 -1.48
CA ILE A 240 -14.49 2.25 -0.86
C ILE A 240 -14.14 2.31 0.63
N PHE A 241 -13.00 2.95 0.98
CA PHE A 241 -12.50 2.92 2.36
C PHE A 241 -13.16 3.93 3.29
N VAL A 242 -13.68 5.05 2.79
CA VAL A 242 -14.28 6.12 3.59
C VAL A 242 -15.79 5.94 3.76
N GLN A 243 -16.48 5.45 2.71
CA GLN A 243 -17.93 5.23 2.77
C GLN A 243 -18.31 3.90 3.41
N ALA A 244 -17.48 2.88 3.26
CA ALA A 244 -17.71 1.58 3.86
C ALA A 244 -17.34 1.56 5.34
N LYS A 245 -18.26 1.94 6.21
CA LYS A 245 -18.17 1.71 7.66
C LYS A 245 -18.77 0.33 8.01
N GLY A 246 -18.06 -0.46 8.84
CA GLY A 246 -18.57 -1.73 9.35
C GLY A 246 -18.43 -2.94 8.42
N ALA A 247 -19.50 -3.72 8.26
CA ALA A 247 -19.54 -4.98 7.49
C ALA A 247 -19.18 -4.79 6.02
N LEU A 248 -19.72 -3.77 5.38
CA LEU A 248 -19.48 -3.45 3.97
C LEU A 248 -17.98 -3.23 3.64
N ARG A 249 -17.19 -2.70 4.59
CA ARG A 249 -15.74 -2.54 4.42
C ARG A 249 -15.01 -3.89 4.38
N LYS A 250 -15.47 -4.86 5.17
CA LYS A 250 -14.89 -6.22 5.18
C LYS A 250 -15.22 -6.94 3.88
N GLU A 251 -16.45 -6.80 3.41
CA GLU A 251 -16.94 -7.40 2.17
C GLU A 251 -16.19 -6.87 0.96
N ILE A 252 -16.05 -5.56 0.81
CA ILE A 252 -15.28 -4.96 -0.28
C ILE A 252 -13.78 -5.29 -0.18
N ALA A 253 -13.21 -5.36 1.03
CA ALA A 253 -11.82 -5.76 1.21
C ALA A 253 -11.58 -7.22 0.79
N SER A 254 -12.57 -8.11 0.93
CA SER A 254 -12.48 -9.51 0.47
C SER A 254 -12.49 -9.64 -1.06
N LEU A 255 -13.11 -8.68 -1.76
CA LEU A 255 -13.13 -8.62 -3.23
C LEU A 255 -11.79 -8.12 -3.82
N MET A 256 -10.92 -7.55 -3.00
CA MET A 256 -9.63 -6.99 -3.46
C MET A 256 -8.49 -8.00 -3.34
N ARG A 257 -7.60 -8.05 -4.33
CA ARG A 257 -6.49 -9.01 -4.47
C ARG A 257 -5.54 -9.08 -3.27
N GLN A 258 -5.39 -8.04 -2.46
CA GLN A 258 -4.42 -7.97 -1.37
C GLN A 258 -5.07 -7.87 0.01
N GLY A 259 -5.59 -8.98 0.52
CA GLY A 259 -6.04 -9.09 1.92
C GLY A 259 -4.94 -9.32 2.95
N ARG A 260 -3.63 -9.21 2.64
CA ARG A 260 -2.55 -9.57 3.57
C ARG A 260 -1.43 -8.55 3.71
N ALA A 261 -1.09 -8.29 4.98
CA ALA A 261 -0.06 -7.35 5.43
C ALA A 261 1.36 -7.95 5.62
N ARG A 262 1.66 -9.23 5.29
CA ARG A 262 3.00 -9.82 5.52
C ARG A 262 3.39 -10.93 4.55
N ARG A 263 4.63 -10.83 4.02
CA ARG A 263 5.31 -11.83 3.20
C ARG A 263 5.92 -12.91 4.12
N ARG A 264 5.65 -14.21 3.83
CA ARG A 264 6.35 -15.32 4.47
C ARG A 264 7.61 -15.69 3.68
N PRO A 265 8.74 -16.08 4.34
CA PRO A 265 9.89 -16.65 3.63
C PRO A 265 9.52 -17.97 2.98
N ALA A 266 10.08 -18.23 1.78
CA ALA A 266 9.93 -19.52 1.11
C ALA A 266 10.65 -20.63 1.90
N ALA A 267 9.96 -21.74 2.13
CA ALA A 267 10.59 -22.94 2.69
C ALA A 267 11.40 -23.64 1.60
N TYR A 268 12.63 -24.00 1.91
CA TYR A 268 13.51 -24.77 1.04
C TYR A 268 12.98 -26.21 0.91
N SER A 269 12.59 -26.62 -0.28
CA SER A 269 12.28 -28.02 -0.56
C SER A 269 13.52 -28.74 -1.10
N ARG A 270 13.80 -29.93 -0.54
CA ARG A 270 14.89 -30.79 -1.02
C ARG A 270 14.56 -31.31 -2.42
N GLY A 271 15.58 -31.33 -3.29
CA GLY A 271 15.46 -31.71 -4.69
C GLY A 271 14.81 -33.09 -4.89
N VAL A 272 13.85 -33.09 -5.79
CA VAL A 272 13.15 -34.31 -6.24
C VAL A 272 13.88 -34.85 -7.46
N ARG A 273 14.15 -36.16 -7.47
CA ARG A 273 14.74 -36.85 -8.63
C ARG A 273 13.73 -36.85 -9.79
N PRO A 274 14.18 -36.68 -11.06
CA PRO A 274 13.28 -36.70 -12.21
C PRO A 274 12.56 -38.05 -12.29
N ARG A 275 11.23 -38.02 -12.44
CA ARG A 275 10.34 -39.21 -12.48
C ARG A 275 9.77 -39.49 -13.85
N PHE A 276 10.35 -38.91 -14.89
CA PHE A 276 9.89 -39.09 -16.25
C PHE A 276 10.57 -40.34 -16.88
N LYS A 277 9.79 -41.17 -17.57
CA LYS A 277 10.30 -42.28 -18.39
C LYS A 277 10.87 -41.77 -19.70
N ASP A 278 10.27 -40.72 -20.25
CA ASP A 278 10.62 -40.11 -21.53
C ASP A 278 11.50 -38.89 -21.34
N PRO A 279 12.46 -38.61 -22.26
CA PRO A 279 13.29 -37.43 -22.20
C PRO A 279 12.45 -36.15 -22.35
N MET A 280 12.72 -35.15 -21.49
CA MET A 280 12.07 -33.86 -21.50
C MET A 280 12.86 -32.91 -22.42
N VAL A 281 12.15 -32.14 -23.25
CA VAL A 281 12.74 -31.00 -23.98
C VAL A 281 12.72 -29.79 -23.07
N MET A 282 13.88 -29.24 -22.80
CA MET A 282 14.01 -28.12 -21.85
C MET A 282 13.66 -26.78 -22.50
N ILE A 283 13.23 -25.84 -21.66
CA ILE A 283 12.89 -24.48 -22.13
C ILE A 283 14.06 -23.76 -22.83
N SER A 284 15.30 -24.15 -22.53
CA SER A 284 16.51 -23.66 -23.20
C SER A 284 16.60 -24.05 -24.69
N GLU A 285 15.92 -25.13 -25.08
CA GLU A 285 15.85 -25.64 -26.46
C GLU A 285 14.68 -24.98 -27.23
N ARG A 286 13.89 -24.17 -26.58
CA ARG A 286 12.72 -23.50 -27.16
C ARG A 286 13.20 -22.40 -28.12
N PRO A 287 12.64 -22.27 -29.35
CA PRO A 287 12.98 -21.22 -30.29
C PRO A 287 12.83 -19.81 -29.67
N ALA A 288 13.76 -18.91 -29.98
CA ALA A 288 13.73 -17.51 -29.46
C ALA A 288 12.46 -16.74 -29.85
N SER A 289 11.85 -17.08 -30.99
CA SER A 289 10.56 -16.53 -31.41
C SER A 289 9.42 -16.70 -30.38
N VAL A 290 9.50 -17.75 -29.57
CA VAL A 290 8.52 -18.03 -28.50
C VAL A 290 8.76 -17.13 -27.28
N GLU A 291 9.97 -16.60 -27.06
CA GLU A 291 10.26 -15.73 -25.92
C GLU A 291 9.59 -14.37 -26.04
N ASP A 292 9.52 -13.84 -27.25
CA ASP A 292 9.12 -12.46 -27.57
C ASP A 292 7.62 -12.18 -27.34
N ARG A 293 6.82 -13.21 -27.06
CA ARG A 293 5.35 -13.12 -26.88
C ARG A 293 4.62 -12.39 -28.01
N ALA A 294 5.28 -12.19 -29.13
CA ALA A 294 4.73 -11.54 -30.30
C ALA A 294 3.84 -12.50 -31.09
N PHE A 295 4.21 -13.78 -31.09
CA PHE A 295 3.48 -14.81 -31.81
C PHE A 295 2.49 -15.51 -30.90
N PRO A 296 1.20 -15.63 -31.31
CA PRO A 296 0.19 -16.40 -30.58
C PRO A 296 0.40 -17.91 -30.74
N GLY A 297 -0.27 -18.68 -29.91
CA GLY A 297 -0.24 -20.15 -29.98
C GLY A 297 0.69 -20.83 -28.98
N HIS A 298 1.34 -20.05 -28.13
CA HIS A 298 2.23 -20.58 -27.10
C HIS A 298 1.57 -20.52 -25.71
N TRP A 299 1.37 -21.66 -25.09
CA TRP A 299 0.65 -21.81 -23.84
C TRP A 299 1.59 -22.06 -22.67
N GLU A 300 1.26 -21.49 -21.52
CA GLU A 300 1.88 -21.81 -20.22
C GLU A 300 0.84 -22.56 -19.36
N GLY A 301 1.21 -23.69 -18.81
CA GLY A 301 0.32 -24.46 -17.96
C GLY A 301 0.85 -24.69 -16.54
N ASP A 302 -0.06 -24.95 -15.59
CA ASP A 302 0.23 -25.20 -14.17
C ASP A 302 -0.99 -25.79 -13.46
N LEU A 303 -0.77 -26.36 -12.27
CA LEU A 303 -1.86 -26.83 -11.41
C LEU A 303 -2.08 -25.88 -10.22
N ILE A 304 -3.33 -25.56 -9.95
CA ILE A 304 -3.76 -24.94 -8.70
C ILE A 304 -4.20 -26.03 -7.75
N ILE A 305 -3.36 -26.35 -6.79
CA ILE A 305 -3.63 -27.40 -5.80
C ILE A 305 -4.60 -26.88 -4.73
N GLY A 306 -5.61 -27.68 -4.42
CA GLY A 306 -6.65 -27.46 -3.42
C GLY A 306 -6.24 -27.86 -2.00
N ALA A 307 -7.26 -28.12 -1.16
CA ALA A 307 -7.07 -28.52 0.23
C ALA A 307 -6.31 -29.86 0.31
N LYS A 308 -5.32 -29.92 1.20
CA LYS A 308 -4.53 -31.14 1.49
C LYS A 308 -3.88 -31.81 0.28
N GLY A 309 -3.88 -31.19 -0.90
CA GLY A 309 -3.34 -31.77 -2.12
C GLY A 309 -4.23 -32.87 -2.77
N GLN A 310 -5.49 -32.94 -2.38
CA GLN A 310 -6.42 -33.99 -2.87
C GLN A 310 -7.15 -33.60 -4.14
N SER A 311 -7.36 -32.28 -4.36
CA SER A 311 -8.02 -31.72 -5.53
C SER A 311 -7.14 -30.73 -6.25
N ALA A 312 -7.33 -30.57 -7.55
CA ALA A 312 -6.60 -29.60 -8.36
C ALA A 312 -7.47 -29.06 -9.49
N VAL A 313 -7.09 -27.90 -10.01
CA VAL A 313 -7.61 -27.32 -11.25
C VAL A 313 -6.40 -26.97 -12.10
N GLY A 314 -6.37 -27.43 -13.34
CA GLY A 314 -5.33 -27.06 -14.28
C GLY A 314 -5.60 -25.68 -14.88
N THR A 315 -4.53 -24.99 -15.25
CA THR A 315 -4.58 -23.69 -15.89
C THR A 315 -3.77 -23.70 -17.16
N LEU A 316 -4.36 -23.25 -18.26
CA LEU A 316 -3.70 -23.01 -19.54
C LEU A 316 -3.81 -21.52 -19.85
N VAL A 317 -2.71 -20.85 -20.05
CA VAL A 317 -2.68 -19.41 -20.35
C VAL A 317 -1.89 -19.16 -21.63
N GLU A 318 -2.54 -18.60 -22.64
CA GLU A 318 -1.88 -18.20 -23.87
C GLU A 318 -1.00 -16.96 -23.59
N ARG A 319 0.26 -16.98 -24.07
CA ARG A 319 1.29 -16.06 -23.65
C ARG A 319 1.14 -14.65 -24.22
N SER A 320 0.65 -14.50 -25.44
CA SER A 320 0.49 -13.19 -26.13
C SER A 320 -0.80 -12.51 -25.71
N THR A 321 -1.91 -13.19 -25.73
CA THR A 321 -3.26 -12.68 -25.45
C THR A 321 -3.62 -12.70 -23.98
N ARG A 322 -2.92 -13.50 -23.15
CA ARG A 322 -3.28 -13.79 -21.75
C ARG A 322 -4.63 -14.51 -21.61
N TYR A 323 -5.12 -15.12 -22.69
CA TYR A 323 -6.34 -15.89 -22.64
C TYR A 323 -6.13 -17.10 -21.74
N THR A 324 -7.11 -17.37 -20.89
CA THR A 324 -7.01 -18.38 -19.83
C THR A 324 -8.09 -19.42 -20.04
N MET A 325 -7.72 -20.68 -20.02
CA MET A 325 -8.61 -21.84 -19.92
C MET A 325 -8.36 -22.55 -18.62
N LEU A 326 -9.40 -23.16 -18.03
CA LEU A 326 -9.30 -23.97 -16.83
C LEU A 326 -9.62 -25.42 -17.16
N LEU A 327 -8.81 -26.32 -16.62
CA LEU A 327 -8.98 -27.76 -16.80
C LEU A 327 -9.76 -28.29 -15.61
N TYR A 328 -10.86 -28.97 -15.88
CA TYR A 328 -11.66 -29.67 -14.90
C TYR A 328 -11.05 -31.06 -14.61
N LEU A 329 -10.71 -31.32 -13.35
CA LEU A 329 -10.03 -32.54 -12.90
C LEU A 329 -10.83 -33.19 -11.76
N PRO A 330 -12.00 -33.78 -12.06
CA PRO A 330 -12.93 -34.32 -11.03
C PRO A 330 -12.36 -35.51 -10.25
N ASN A 331 -11.58 -36.37 -10.89
CA ASN A 331 -11.07 -37.58 -10.32
C ASN A 331 -9.65 -37.48 -9.75
N GLY A 332 -9.10 -36.28 -9.69
CA GLY A 332 -7.76 -36.00 -9.18
C GLY A 332 -6.85 -35.39 -10.25
N HIS A 333 -5.55 -35.49 -10.03
CA HIS A 333 -4.56 -34.84 -10.89
C HIS A 333 -3.41 -35.80 -11.26
N THR A 334 -3.76 -37.00 -11.63
CA THR A 334 -2.79 -37.96 -12.17
C THR A 334 -2.37 -37.55 -13.59
N ALA A 335 -1.26 -38.11 -14.06
CA ALA A 335 -0.74 -37.76 -15.38
C ALA A 335 -1.71 -38.07 -16.52
N VAL A 336 -2.55 -39.12 -16.37
CA VAL A 336 -3.56 -39.47 -17.36
C VAL A 336 -4.71 -38.49 -17.37
N GLU A 337 -5.24 -38.13 -16.21
CA GLU A 337 -6.35 -37.18 -16.10
C GLU A 337 -5.95 -35.75 -16.57
N VAL A 338 -4.73 -35.32 -16.25
CA VAL A 338 -4.22 -34.04 -16.73
C VAL A 338 -4.01 -34.04 -18.23
N GLN A 339 -3.47 -35.16 -18.78
CA GLN A 339 -3.33 -35.36 -20.22
C GLN A 339 -4.66 -35.25 -20.94
N ASP A 340 -5.66 -36.04 -20.51
CA ASP A 340 -6.96 -36.08 -21.16
C ASP A 340 -7.66 -34.72 -21.11
N ALA A 341 -7.63 -34.05 -19.98
CA ALA A 341 -8.18 -32.70 -19.83
C ALA A 341 -7.47 -31.63 -20.70
N ILE A 342 -6.15 -31.76 -20.92
CA ILE A 342 -5.41 -30.88 -21.83
C ILE A 342 -5.82 -31.13 -23.27
N ILE A 343 -5.90 -32.40 -23.68
CA ILE A 343 -6.28 -32.78 -25.03
C ILE A 343 -7.69 -32.30 -25.34
N ASP A 344 -8.66 -32.60 -24.48
CA ASP A 344 -10.05 -32.18 -24.65
C ASP A 344 -10.17 -30.64 -24.75
N LYS A 345 -9.51 -29.90 -23.89
CA LYS A 345 -9.65 -28.40 -23.84
C LYS A 345 -8.94 -27.70 -24.98
N LEU A 346 -7.86 -28.29 -25.55
CA LEU A 346 -7.13 -27.74 -26.69
C LEU A 346 -7.55 -28.30 -28.04
N ALA A 347 -8.37 -29.36 -28.09
CA ALA A 347 -8.80 -29.99 -29.35
C ALA A 347 -9.49 -28.97 -30.29
N ASP A 348 -10.38 -28.13 -29.72
CA ASP A 348 -11.13 -27.10 -30.46
C ASP A 348 -10.32 -25.83 -30.83
N VAL A 349 -9.10 -25.73 -30.32
CA VAL A 349 -8.24 -24.58 -30.63
C VAL A 349 -7.58 -24.81 -31.99
N PRO A 350 -7.66 -23.85 -32.94
CA PRO A 350 -7.00 -23.98 -34.25
C PRO A 350 -5.51 -24.29 -34.12
N HIS A 351 -4.97 -25.10 -35.03
CA HIS A 351 -3.55 -25.51 -35.00
C HIS A 351 -2.58 -24.30 -34.97
N SER A 352 -2.93 -23.22 -35.69
CA SER A 352 -2.17 -21.97 -35.68
C SER A 352 -2.07 -21.31 -34.31
N LEU A 353 -2.97 -21.64 -33.40
CA LEU A 353 -3.02 -21.11 -32.02
C LEU A 353 -2.68 -22.14 -30.95
N ARG A 354 -2.16 -23.34 -31.33
CA ARG A 354 -1.69 -24.39 -30.41
C ARG A 354 -0.33 -24.93 -30.82
N LEU A 355 0.69 -24.06 -30.80
CA LEU A 355 2.02 -24.36 -31.28
C LEU A 355 2.90 -25.00 -30.21
N SER A 356 2.83 -24.55 -28.97
CA SER A 356 3.59 -25.16 -27.87
C SER A 356 2.92 -25.02 -26.53
N LEU A 357 3.26 -25.93 -25.62
CA LEU A 357 2.87 -25.92 -24.21
C LEU A 357 4.13 -25.91 -23.32
N THR A 358 4.24 -24.97 -22.40
CA THR A 358 5.31 -24.93 -21.42
C THR A 358 4.77 -25.28 -20.02
N TRP A 359 5.39 -26.25 -19.36
CA TRP A 359 5.00 -26.74 -18.03
C TRP A 359 6.20 -26.82 -17.09
N ASP A 360 5.95 -27.06 -15.79
CA ASP A 360 7.06 -27.41 -14.89
C ASP A 360 7.42 -28.90 -14.99
N GLN A 361 8.40 -29.33 -14.21
CA GLN A 361 8.83 -30.72 -14.15
C GLN A 361 7.98 -31.55 -13.19
N GLY A 362 6.69 -31.25 -13.06
CA GLY A 362 5.77 -31.98 -12.23
C GLY A 362 5.39 -33.34 -12.82
N SER A 363 5.25 -34.36 -11.99
CA SER A 363 4.87 -35.74 -12.41
C SER A 363 3.53 -35.83 -13.11
N GLU A 364 2.70 -34.80 -12.97
CA GLU A 364 1.39 -34.66 -13.61
C GLU A 364 1.45 -34.52 -15.13
N LEU A 365 2.63 -34.16 -15.69
CA LEU A 365 2.83 -34.11 -17.15
C LEU A 365 3.70 -35.27 -17.67
N ALA A 366 3.74 -36.39 -16.98
CA ALA A 366 4.54 -37.54 -17.42
C ALA A 366 4.10 -38.13 -18.78
N GLN A 367 2.88 -37.85 -19.22
CA GLN A 367 2.32 -38.27 -20.52
C GLN A 367 2.51 -37.20 -21.63
N HIS A 368 3.50 -36.31 -21.51
CA HIS A 368 3.74 -35.18 -22.42
C HIS A 368 3.88 -35.56 -23.90
N ARG A 369 4.46 -36.73 -24.19
CA ARG A 369 4.58 -37.24 -25.58
C ARG A 369 3.24 -37.50 -26.24
N LYS A 370 2.27 -38.06 -25.48
CA LYS A 370 0.95 -38.30 -26.01
C LYS A 370 0.21 -36.98 -26.27
N ILE A 371 0.34 -36.01 -25.38
CA ILE A 371 -0.20 -34.67 -25.60
C ILE A 371 0.40 -34.07 -26.87
N ALA A 372 1.72 -34.12 -27.04
CA ALA A 372 2.41 -33.60 -28.20
C ALA A 372 1.92 -34.27 -29.51
N SER A 373 1.81 -35.62 -29.51
CA SER A 373 1.41 -36.37 -30.71
C SER A 373 -0.06 -36.15 -31.09
N GLU A 374 -0.98 -36.08 -30.12
CA GLU A 374 -2.42 -35.94 -30.40
C GLU A 374 -2.80 -34.51 -30.81
N LEU A 375 -2.15 -33.51 -30.20
CA LEU A 375 -2.45 -32.12 -30.48
C LEU A 375 -1.54 -31.51 -31.56
N GLY A 376 -0.45 -32.17 -31.93
CA GLY A 376 0.54 -31.63 -32.88
C GLY A 376 1.24 -30.39 -32.38
N LEU A 377 1.62 -30.35 -31.08
CA LEU A 377 2.28 -29.22 -30.44
C LEU A 377 3.57 -29.64 -29.75
N ASP A 378 4.49 -28.70 -29.57
CA ASP A 378 5.72 -28.95 -28.83
C ASP A 378 5.52 -28.76 -27.32
N VAL A 379 6.06 -29.66 -26.50
CA VAL A 379 6.02 -29.55 -25.04
C VAL A 379 7.40 -29.23 -24.49
N TYR A 380 7.51 -28.12 -23.77
CA TYR A 380 8.73 -27.65 -23.12
C TYR A 380 8.64 -27.65 -21.61
N PHE A 381 9.72 -28.01 -20.94
CA PHE A 381 9.81 -28.02 -19.49
C PHE A 381 10.68 -26.89 -18.96
N CYS A 382 10.18 -26.21 -17.92
CA CYS A 382 10.94 -25.17 -17.23
C CYS A 382 12.12 -25.75 -16.45
N ASP A 383 13.17 -24.96 -16.30
CA ASP A 383 14.29 -25.32 -15.43
C ASP A 383 13.82 -25.44 -13.97
N PRO A 384 14.45 -26.35 -13.19
CA PRO A 384 14.15 -26.48 -11.78
C PRO A 384 14.31 -25.15 -11.04
N HIS A 385 13.38 -24.83 -10.17
CA HIS A 385 13.37 -23.60 -9.36
C HIS A 385 13.32 -22.26 -10.14
N SER A 386 12.86 -22.27 -11.40
CA SER A 386 12.80 -21.10 -12.28
C SER A 386 11.35 -20.60 -12.53
N PRO A 387 10.61 -20.15 -11.51
CA PRO A 387 9.21 -19.73 -11.66
C PRO A 387 9.03 -18.55 -12.62
N TRP A 388 10.06 -17.71 -12.80
CA TRP A 388 10.02 -16.57 -13.72
C TRP A 388 9.83 -16.98 -15.19
N GLN A 389 10.16 -18.21 -15.55
CA GLN A 389 9.98 -18.74 -16.90
C GLN A 389 8.48 -18.94 -17.25
N ARG A 390 7.61 -19.01 -16.24
CA ARG A 390 6.14 -19.08 -16.37
C ARG A 390 5.42 -17.88 -15.73
N GLY A 391 6.01 -16.70 -15.86
CA GLY A 391 5.51 -15.49 -15.22
C GLY A 391 4.09 -15.10 -15.62
N THR A 392 3.60 -15.53 -16.79
CA THR A 392 2.21 -15.32 -17.23
C THR A 392 1.27 -16.16 -16.38
N ASN A 393 1.59 -17.43 -16.22
CA ASN A 393 0.75 -18.36 -15.48
C ASN A 393 0.78 -18.04 -13.97
N GLU A 394 1.94 -17.75 -13.38
CA GLU A 394 2.03 -17.35 -11.97
C GLU A 394 1.15 -16.14 -11.65
N ASN A 395 1.15 -15.12 -12.52
CA ASN A 395 0.27 -13.96 -12.35
C ASN A 395 -1.22 -14.33 -12.45
N THR A 396 -1.59 -15.20 -13.39
CA THR A 396 -2.96 -15.69 -13.59
C THR A 396 -3.41 -16.52 -12.41
N ASN A 397 -2.57 -17.43 -11.92
CA ASN A 397 -2.84 -18.22 -10.70
C ASN A 397 -3.06 -17.31 -9.49
N GLY A 398 -2.29 -16.22 -9.39
CA GLY A 398 -2.51 -15.18 -8.37
C GLY A 398 -3.88 -14.49 -8.47
N LEU A 399 -4.47 -14.36 -9.66
CA LEU A 399 -5.82 -13.83 -9.86
C LEU A 399 -6.89 -14.91 -9.56
N LEU A 400 -6.66 -16.13 -10.00
CA LEU A 400 -7.55 -17.26 -9.74
C LEU A 400 -7.72 -17.55 -8.24
N ARG A 401 -6.70 -17.24 -7.43
CA ARG A 401 -6.80 -17.31 -5.97
C ARG A 401 -7.83 -16.36 -5.33
N GLN A 402 -8.40 -15.45 -6.08
CA GLN A 402 -9.56 -14.66 -5.65
C GLN A 402 -10.86 -15.48 -5.69
N TYR A 403 -10.94 -16.47 -6.57
CA TYR A 403 -12.08 -17.38 -6.73
C TYR A 403 -11.86 -18.69 -5.96
N MET A 404 -10.64 -19.17 -5.97
CA MET A 404 -10.18 -20.42 -5.37
C MET A 404 -9.13 -20.13 -4.29
N PRO A 405 -9.53 -19.66 -3.08
CA PRO A 405 -8.60 -19.38 -2.00
C PRO A 405 -7.78 -20.63 -1.61
N LYS A 406 -6.57 -20.42 -1.06
CA LYS A 406 -5.75 -21.54 -0.59
C LYS A 406 -6.46 -22.30 0.52
N GLY A 407 -6.47 -23.63 0.41
CA GLY A 407 -7.14 -24.51 1.38
C GLY A 407 -8.62 -24.78 1.08
N THR A 408 -9.15 -24.29 -0.06
CA THR A 408 -10.48 -24.67 -0.55
C THR A 408 -10.41 -26.03 -1.22
N ASP A 409 -11.44 -26.85 -1.05
CA ASP A 409 -11.62 -28.05 -1.82
C ASP A 409 -12.10 -27.69 -3.23
N LEU A 410 -11.30 -28.04 -4.23
CA LEU A 410 -11.56 -27.71 -5.63
C LEU A 410 -12.37 -28.79 -6.35
N SER A 411 -12.56 -29.95 -5.75
CA SER A 411 -13.40 -31.04 -6.31
C SER A 411 -14.90 -30.70 -6.32
N LEU A 412 -15.28 -29.69 -5.52
CA LEU A 412 -16.66 -29.21 -5.46
C LEU A 412 -17.04 -28.28 -6.63
N LEU A 413 -16.07 -27.83 -7.41
CA LEU A 413 -16.31 -26.95 -8.56
C LEU A 413 -16.70 -27.83 -9.77
N THR A 414 -17.75 -27.41 -10.45
CA THR A 414 -18.17 -27.98 -11.72
C THR A 414 -17.40 -27.37 -12.89
N GLU A 415 -17.39 -28.06 -14.03
CA GLU A 415 -16.76 -27.55 -15.24
C GLU A 415 -17.37 -26.18 -15.66
N ALA A 416 -18.70 -26.06 -15.61
CA ALA A 416 -19.40 -24.82 -15.94
C ALA A 416 -19.00 -23.64 -15.03
N GLU A 417 -18.74 -23.90 -13.75
CA GLU A 417 -18.26 -22.86 -12.84
C GLU A 417 -16.82 -22.44 -13.16
N LEU A 418 -15.97 -23.41 -13.56
CA LEU A 418 -14.61 -23.10 -14.00
C LEU A 418 -14.60 -22.28 -15.28
N ASP A 419 -15.45 -22.62 -16.25
CA ASP A 419 -15.59 -21.86 -17.50
C ASP A 419 -16.14 -20.44 -17.23
N ALA A 420 -17.08 -20.28 -16.31
CA ALA A 420 -17.57 -18.96 -15.88
C ALA A 420 -16.47 -18.12 -15.22
N ILE A 421 -15.60 -18.73 -14.41
CA ILE A 421 -14.43 -18.06 -13.81
C ILE A 421 -13.43 -17.65 -14.91
N ALA A 422 -13.14 -18.56 -15.85
CA ALA A 422 -12.26 -18.27 -16.99
C ALA A 422 -12.80 -17.10 -17.83
N ASP A 423 -14.08 -17.11 -18.15
CA ASP A 423 -14.76 -16.03 -18.88
C ASP A 423 -14.67 -14.68 -18.15
N GLN A 424 -14.91 -14.66 -16.84
CA GLN A 424 -14.73 -13.43 -16.05
C GLN A 424 -13.30 -12.90 -16.14
N LEU A 425 -12.28 -13.76 -16.10
CA LEU A 425 -10.88 -13.35 -16.24
C LEU A 425 -10.55 -12.89 -17.65
N ASN A 426 -11.09 -13.54 -18.66
CA ASN A 426 -10.88 -13.24 -20.07
C ASN A 426 -11.59 -11.95 -20.51
N ASN A 427 -12.62 -11.53 -19.79
CA ASN A 427 -13.32 -10.26 -19.99
C ASN A 427 -12.76 -9.09 -19.16
N ARG A 428 -11.69 -9.28 -18.37
CA ARG A 428 -11.05 -8.18 -17.64
C ARG A 428 -10.02 -7.45 -18.49
N PRO A 429 -10.06 -6.11 -18.58
CA PRO A 429 -9.02 -5.34 -19.24
C PRO A 429 -7.64 -5.58 -18.60
N ARG A 430 -6.62 -5.74 -19.44
CA ARG A 430 -5.24 -5.98 -19.01
C ARG A 430 -4.35 -4.80 -19.41
N LYS A 431 -3.64 -4.23 -18.45
CA LYS A 431 -2.69 -3.13 -18.71
C LYS A 431 -1.60 -3.54 -19.72
N THR A 432 -1.15 -4.80 -19.64
CA THR A 432 -0.17 -5.38 -20.56
C THR A 432 -0.68 -5.55 -21.99
N LEU A 433 -1.99 -5.50 -22.20
CA LEU A 433 -2.67 -5.54 -23.50
C LEU A 433 -3.22 -4.17 -23.91
N ASN A 434 -2.65 -3.08 -23.42
CA ASN A 434 -3.15 -1.71 -23.64
C ASN A 434 -4.63 -1.52 -23.27
N TRP A 435 -5.07 -2.22 -22.23
CA TRP A 435 -6.43 -2.26 -21.69
C TRP A 435 -7.46 -3.03 -22.53
N ASP A 436 -7.03 -3.73 -23.58
CA ASP A 436 -7.86 -4.74 -24.20
C ASP A 436 -8.08 -5.93 -23.26
N THR A 437 -9.15 -6.69 -23.50
CA THR A 437 -9.39 -7.93 -22.78
C THR A 437 -8.69 -9.11 -23.47
N PRO A 438 -8.30 -10.16 -22.74
CA PRO A 438 -7.79 -11.39 -23.34
C PRO A 438 -8.71 -11.96 -24.43
N LYS A 439 -10.02 -11.94 -24.18
CA LYS A 439 -11.02 -12.44 -25.15
C LYS A 439 -10.99 -11.62 -26.45
N GLN A 440 -10.99 -10.30 -26.38
CA GLN A 440 -10.89 -9.42 -27.56
C GLN A 440 -9.61 -9.68 -28.37
N ARG A 441 -8.48 -9.89 -27.66
CA ARG A 441 -7.21 -10.18 -28.34
C ARG A 441 -7.23 -11.55 -29.03
N LEU A 442 -7.80 -12.56 -28.41
CA LEU A 442 -7.93 -13.88 -29.04
C LEU A 442 -8.89 -13.82 -30.25
N GLU A 443 -10.04 -13.17 -30.11
CA GLU A 443 -10.99 -13.00 -31.21
C GLU A 443 -10.39 -12.27 -32.43
N LEU A 444 -9.53 -11.28 -32.21
CA LEU A 444 -8.81 -10.61 -33.29
C LEU A 444 -7.86 -11.57 -34.03
N LEU A 445 -7.21 -12.48 -33.31
CA LEU A 445 -6.31 -13.48 -33.91
C LEU A 445 -7.08 -14.57 -34.66
N LEU A 446 -8.28 -14.93 -34.19
CA LEU A 446 -9.13 -15.91 -34.87
C LEU A 446 -9.75 -15.39 -36.18
N ARG A 447 -9.77 -14.06 -36.35
CA ARG A 447 -10.31 -13.41 -37.56
C ARG A 447 -9.23 -13.06 -38.59
N ALA A 448 -7.95 -13.06 -38.18
CA ALA A 448 -6.80 -12.79 -39.02
C ALA A 448 -6.31 -14.03 -39.74
#